data_578aad5b4f8ba8346bf8e7c6768e8f40
#
_entry.id   578aad5b4f8ba8346bf8e7c6768e8f40
#
_cell.length_a   1.000
_cell.length_b   1.000
_cell.length_c   1.000
_cell.angle_alpha   90.00
_cell.angle_beta   90.00
_cell.angle_gamma   90.00
#
_symmetry.space_group_name_H-M   'P 1'
#
loop_
_entity.id
_entity.type
_entity.pdbx_description
1 polymer ?
#
loop_
_entity_poly.entity_id
_entity_poly.type
_entity_poly.pdbx_seq_one_letter_code
_entity_poly.pdbx_strand_id
1 'polypeptide(L)'
;CTTTRRVIIHESIYEDVKSQLIQAYSQLENRVGNPLDENTLIGPLIDELAVKNFRNALTAIREQGGKIIYGGDVLEGHPSAFYVRPALAEVENHMQIVQDETFAPLLYLIRYQNFDEALRLQNDVPQGLSSAVFTRDFQQSEKFLSHEGSDCGLANINIGTSGAEIGGAFGGEKDTGGGRESGSDAWKSYMRRQTNTINYSTDLPLAQGVSFDLG
;
A
#
# COMPACT_ATOMS: atom_id res chain seq x y z
N CYS A 1 5.40 5.32 0.66
CA CYS A 1 4.31 4.56 1.27
C CYS A 1 3.40 3.86 0.24
N THR A 2 3.06 4.46 -0.90
CA THR A 2 2.15 3.85 -1.90
C THR A 2 2.85 3.06 -3.00
N THR A 3 4.15 2.87 -2.93
CA THR A 3 4.90 2.04 -3.88
C THR A 3 4.41 0.60 -3.81
N THR A 4 4.15 0.00 -4.97
CA THR A 4 3.68 -1.40 -5.06
C THR A 4 4.70 -2.34 -4.45
N ARG A 5 4.29 -3.13 -3.46
CA ARG A 5 5.13 -4.13 -2.78
C ARG A 5 4.81 -5.54 -3.25
N ARG A 6 3.55 -5.83 -3.55
CA ARG A 6 3.07 -7.14 -4.00
C ARG A 6 2.29 -6.99 -5.30
N VAL A 7 2.56 -7.84 -6.27
CA VAL A 7 1.75 -8.01 -7.47
C VAL A 7 1.18 -9.42 -7.44
N ILE A 8 -0.14 -9.50 -7.33
CA ILE A 8 -0.89 -10.75 -7.27
C ILE A 8 -1.39 -11.01 -8.70
N ILE A 9 -0.90 -12.06 -9.36
CA ILE A 9 -1.02 -12.27 -10.80
C ILE A 9 -1.79 -13.57 -11.06
N HIS A 10 -2.83 -13.51 -11.89
CA HIS A 10 -3.59 -14.70 -12.31
C HIS A 10 -2.67 -15.70 -13.00
N GLU A 11 -2.79 -16.98 -12.65
CA GLU A 11 -1.90 -18.05 -13.13
C GLU A 11 -1.79 -18.12 -14.67
N SER A 12 -2.87 -17.82 -15.41
CA SER A 12 -2.89 -17.90 -16.86
C SER A 12 -2.00 -16.87 -17.57
N ILE A 13 -1.63 -15.76 -16.89
CA ILE A 13 -0.78 -14.71 -17.45
C ILE A 13 0.52 -14.52 -16.65
N TYR A 14 0.73 -15.35 -15.64
CA TYR A 14 1.82 -15.15 -14.68
C TYR A 14 3.19 -15.15 -15.35
N GLU A 15 3.50 -16.13 -16.20
CA GLU A 15 4.81 -16.23 -16.83
C GLU A 15 5.07 -15.07 -17.82
N ASP A 16 4.03 -14.64 -18.54
CA ASP A 16 4.14 -13.51 -19.48
C ASP A 16 4.40 -12.20 -18.71
N VAL A 17 3.64 -11.94 -17.65
CA VAL A 17 3.83 -10.74 -16.80
C VAL A 17 5.19 -10.75 -16.12
N LYS A 18 5.61 -11.90 -15.56
CA LYS A 18 6.94 -12.07 -14.97
C LYS A 18 8.05 -11.74 -15.96
N SER A 19 7.98 -12.29 -17.17
CA SER A 19 8.96 -12.05 -18.23
C SER A 19 9.03 -10.56 -18.60
N GLN A 20 7.88 -9.89 -18.75
CA GLN A 20 7.80 -8.46 -19.06
C GLN A 20 8.35 -7.61 -17.90
N LEU A 21 8.09 -7.98 -16.65
CA LEU A 21 8.64 -7.28 -15.48
C LEU A 21 10.17 -7.41 -15.42
N ILE A 22 10.73 -8.59 -15.67
CA ILE A 22 12.19 -8.77 -15.72
C ILE A 22 12.79 -7.89 -16.82
N GLN A 23 12.17 -7.86 -18.01
CA GLN A 23 12.61 -7.00 -19.10
C GLN A 23 12.51 -5.51 -18.75
N ALA A 24 11.43 -5.09 -18.10
CA ALA A 24 11.26 -3.70 -17.65
C ALA A 24 12.32 -3.31 -16.61
N TYR A 25 12.56 -4.17 -15.63
CA TYR A 25 13.55 -3.92 -14.56
C TYR A 25 14.99 -3.87 -15.11
N SER A 26 15.32 -4.66 -16.13
CA SER A 26 16.64 -4.59 -16.78
C SER A 26 16.91 -3.23 -17.42
N GLN A 27 15.87 -2.51 -17.87
CA GLN A 27 16.00 -1.17 -18.44
C GLN A 27 16.24 -0.09 -17.38
N LEU A 28 15.96 -0.38 -16.10
CA LEU A 28 16.19 0.55 -15.00
C LEU A 28 17.67 0.67 -14.61
N GLU A 29 18.53 -0.24 -15.02
CA GLU A 29 19.95 -0.24 -14.65
C GLU A 29 20.66 1.07 -15.02
N ASN A 30 20.34 1.63 -16.17
CA ASN A 30 20.89 2.91 -16.63
C ASN A 30 20.14 4.14 -16.06
N ARG A 31 19.19 3.93 -15.18
CA ARG A 31 18.36 4.96 -14.56
C ARG A 31 18.58 5.05 -13.05
N VAL A 32 19.60 4.35 -12.54
CA VAL A 32 20.05 4.44 -11.14
C VAL A 32 21.16 5.49 -11.06
N GLY A 33 21.00 6.49 -10.19
CA GLY A 33 21.99 7.55 -10.12
C GLY A 33 21.67 8.66 -9.12
N ASN A 34 22.30 9.83 -9.33
CA ASN A 34 22.07 11.01 -8.51
C ASN A 34 20.61 11.49 -8.67
N PRO A 35 19.83 11.62 -7.57
CA PRO A 35 18.44 12.09 -7.63
C PRO A 35 18.25 13.49 -8.22
N LEU A 36 19.31 14.29 -8.32
CA LEU A 36 19.25 15.61 -8.93
C LEU A 36 19.37 15.58 -10.47
N ASP A 37 19.70 14.45 -11.06
CA ASP A 37 19.78 14.27 -12.50
C ASP A 37 18.41 13.91 -13.06
N GLU A 38 17.96 14.63 -14.09
CA GLU A 38 16.63 14.46 -14.70
C GLU A 38 16.39 13.05 -15.26
N ASN A 39 17.45 12.35 -15.64
CA ASN A 39 17.37 10.99 -16.17
C ASN A 39 17.33 9.90 -15.10
N THR A 40 17.58 10.23 -13.84
CA THR A 40 17.56 9.28 -12.74
C THR A 40 16.12 8.96 -12.33
N LEU A 41 15.79 7.67 -12.25
CA LEU A 41 14.55 7.18 -11.69
C LEU A 41 14.72 6.61 -10.28
N ILE A 42 15.89 6.06 -9.99
CA ILE A 42 16.17 5.37 -8.74
C ILE A 42 17.41 5.99 -8.11
N GLY A 43 17.20 6.63 -6.95
CA GLY A 43 18.27 7.16 -6.11
C GLY A 43 18.76 6.12 -5.08
N PRO A 44 19.62 6.54 -4.14
CA PRO A 44 20.09 5.68 -3.06
C PRO A 44 18.97 5.41 -2.05
N LEU A 45 19.09 4.32 -1.29
CA LEU A 45 18.38 4.14 -0.05
C LEU A 45 18.79 5.22 0.96
N ILE A 46 17.97 5.44 1.99
CA ILE A 46 18.17 6.59 2.89
C ILE A 46 19.45 6.47 3.71
N ASP A 47 19.81 5.25 4.14
CA ASP A 47 20.96 4.99 5.00
C ASP A 47 21.46 3.54 4.92
N GLU A 48 22.50 3.23 5.69
CA GLU A 48 23.08 1.89 5.80
C GLU A 48 22.09 0.88 6.40
N LEU A 49 21.22 1.31 7.32
CA LEU A 49 20.22 0.42 7.92
C LEU A 49 19.21 -0.05 6.87
N ALA A 50 18.79 0.84 5.98
CA ALA A 50 17.91 0.49 4.88
C ALA A 50 18.56 -0.52 3.92
N VAL A 51 19.85 -0.39 3.62
CA VAL A 51 20.61 -1.38 2.83
C VAL A 51 20.69 -2.71 3.55
N LYS A 52 20.97 -2.71 4.85
CA LYS A 52 20.99 -3.91 5.69
C LYS A 52 19.64 -4.62 5.71
N ASN A 53 18.54 -3.86 5.88
CA ASN A 53 17.20 -4.40 5.86
C ASN A 53 16.85 -5.01 4.50
N PHE A 54 17.24 -4.36 3.41
CA PHE A 54 17.07 -4.91 2.07
C PHE A 54 17.81 -6.24 1.90
N ARG A 55 19.09 -6.34 2.30
CA ARG A 55 19.86 -7.58 2.27
C ARG A 55 19.25 -8.69 3.13
N ASN A 56 18.80 -8.33 4.33
CA ASN A 56 18.14 -9.28 5.24
C ASN A 56 16.85 -9.82 4.63
N ALA A 57 16.06 -8.96 3.96
CA ALA A 57 14.85 -9.38 3.27
C ALA A 57 15.16 -10.39 2.15
N LEU A 58 16.18 -10.13 1.32
CA LEU A 58 16.59 -11.07 0.28
C LEU A 58 17.07 -12.43 0.84
N THR A 59 17.71 -12.41 1.99
CA THR A 59 18.11 -13.63 2.70
C THR A 59 16.89 -14.38 3.22
N ALA A 60 16.00 -13.68 3.92
CA ALA A 60 14.76 -14.25 4.46
C ALA A 60 13.86 -14.85 3.36
N ILE A 61 13.76 -14.20 2.19
CA ILE A 61 13.03 -14.75 1.03
C ILE A 61 13.57 -16.14 0.68
N ARG A 62 14.90 -16.31 0.57
CA ARG A 62 15.50 -17.60 0.22
C ARG A 62 15.29 -18.64 1.31
N GLU A 63 15.47 -18.27 2.57
CA GLU A 63 15.30 -19.15 3.73
C GLU A 63 13.84 -19.62 3.89
N GLN A 64 12.87 -18.78 3.52
CA GLN A 64 11.45 -19.11 3.56
C GLN A 64 10.93 -19.82 2.30
N GLY A 65 11.82 -20.10 1.33
CA GLY A 65 11.48 -20.87 0.13
C GLY A 65 11.10 -20.03 -1.10
N GLY A 66 11.19 -18.71 -1.01
CA GLY A 66 11.02 -17.81 -2.14
C GLY A 66 12.24 -17.76 -3.06
N LYS A 67 12.09 -17.18 -4.22
CA LYS A 67 13.12 -17.12 -5.24
C LYS A 67 13.33 -15.68 -5.74
N ILE A 68 14.56 -15.17 -5.60
CA ILE A 68 14.94 -13.91 -6.27
C ILE A 68 15.14 -14.22 -7.76
N ILE A 69 14.38 -13.56 -8.61
CA ILE A 69 14.37 -13.77 -10.06
C ILE A 69 15.05 -12.65 -10.84
N TYR A 70 15.30 -11.51 -10.19
CA TYR A 70 16.04 -10.39 -10.75
C TYR A 70 16.61 -9.50 -9.64
N GLY A 71 17.79 -8.92 -9.86
CA GLY A 71 18.38 -7.87 -9.05
C GLY A 71 18.76 -8.26 -7.62
N GLY A 72 18.76 -7.28 -6.72
CA GLY A 72 19.07 -7.48 -5.30
C GLY A 72 20.50 -7.20 -4.89
N ASP A 73 21.36 -6.79 -5.83
CA ASP A 73 22.75 -6.44 -5.54
C ASP A 73 22.85 -5.02 -4.97
N VAL A 74 23.87 -4.79 -4.14
CA VAL A 74 24.34 -3.45 -3.84
C VAL A 74 25.24 -3.01 -4.99
N LEU A 75 25.02 -1.83 -5.51
CA LEU A 75 25.72 -1.31 -6.66
C LEU A 75 27.00 -0.60 -6.23
N GLU A 76 28.10 -0.89 -6.93
CA GLU A 76 29.39 -0.23 -6.76
C GLU A 76 29.57 0.91 -7.74
N GLY A 77 30.50 1.83 -7.47
CA GLY A 77 30.81 2.95 -8.36
C GLY A 77 29.88 4.14 -8.28
N HIS A 78 28.92 4.13 -7.35
CA HIS A 78 28.03 5.24 -7.05
C HIS A 78 28.58 6.14 -5.92
N PRO A 79 28.07 7.37 -5.74
CA PRO A 79 28.56 8.31 -4.71
C PRO A 79 28.46 7.82 -3.26
N SER A 80 27.63 6.82 -2.99
CA SER A 80 27.52 6.16 -1.68
C SER A 80 27.31 4.66 -1.83
N ALA A 81 27.47 3.92 -0.72
CA ALA A 81 27.18 2.49 -0.65
C ALA A 81 25.68 2.15 -0.50
N PHE A 82 24.81 3.14 -0.69
CA PHE A 82 23.36 2.97 -0.45
C PHE A 82 22.55 2.70 -1.72
N TYR A 83 23.22 2.56 -2.87
CA TYR A 83 22.59 2.21 -4.12
C TYR A 83 22.39 0.71 -4.24
N VAL A 84 21.16 0.31 -4.57
CA VAL A 84 20.79 -1.09 -4.75
C VAL A 84 20.11 -1.30 -6.10
N ARG A 85 20.31 -2.47 -6.69
CA ARG A 85 19.54 -2.88 -7.86
C ARG A 85 18.16 -3.32 -7.42
N PRO A 86 17.07 -2.76 -7.96
CA PRO A 86 15.71 -3.22 -7.68
C PRO A 86 15.57 -4.71 -7.87
N ALA A 87 14.84 -5.36 -6.98
CA ALA A 87 14.69 -6.81 -6.98
C ALA A 87 13.26 -7.26 -7.25
N LEU A 88 13.15 -8.39 -7.96
CA LEU A 88 11.90 -9.14 -8.14
C LEU A 88 12.03 -10.49 -7.45
N ALA A 89 11.01 -10.91 -6.71
CA ALA A 89 10.99 -12.20 -6.04
C ALA A 89 9.65 -12.91 -6.22
N GLU A 90 9.71 -14.20 -6.56
CA GLU A 90 8.57 -15.13 -6.48
C GLU A 90 8.43 -15.62 -5.05
N VAL A 91 7.24 -15.44 -4.47
CA VAL A 91 6.96 -15.73 -3.06
C VAL A 91 5.54 -16.24 -2.86
N GLU A 92 5.29 -16.80 -1.66
CA GLU A 92 3.95 -17.10 -1.18
C GLU A 92 3.52 -16.06 -0.14
N ASN A 93 2.24 -15.67 -0.14
CA ASN A 93 1.75 -14.57 0.71
C ASN A 93 1.95 -14.82 2.21
N HIS A 94 1.92 -16.08 2.64
CA HIS A 94 2.07 -16.47 4.06
C HIS A 94 3.52 -16.37 4.59
N MET A 95 4.51 -16.14 3.72
CA MET A 95 5.90 -15.96 4.15
C MET A 95 6.01 -14.73 5.05
N GLN A 96 6.66 -14.85 6.21
CA GLN A 96 6.77 -13.76 7.17
C GLN A 96 7.37 -12.51 6.55
N ILE A 97 8.37 -12.66 5.69
CA ILE A 97 9.01 -11.52 5.01
C ILE A 97 8.05 -10.77 4.08
N VAL A 98 7.00 -11.40 3.58
CA VAL A 98 5.96 -10.76 2.75
C VAL A 98 4.98 -9.97 3.62
N GLN A 99 4.77 -10.41 4.86
CA GLN A 99 3.94 -9.74 5.86
C GLN A 99 4.65 -8.51 6.46
N ASP A 100 5.98 -8.54 6.51
CA ASP A 100 6.79 -7.44 7.02
C ASP A 100 7.05 -6.38 5.94
N GLU A 101 7.05 -5.11 6.33
CA GLU A 101 7.36 -4.04 5.39
C GLU A 101 8.87 -3.90 5.18
N THR A 102 9.34 -4.21 3.96
CA THR A 102 10.70 -3.88 3.52
C THR A 102 10.66 -2.56 2.74
N PHE A 103 11.11 -1.48 3.34
CA PHE A 103 11.09 -0.15 2.71
C PHE A 103 12.27 0.03 1.75
N ALA A 104 12.25 -0.72 0.65
CA ALA A 104 13.28 -0.77 -0.38
C ALA A 104 12.67 -1.19 -1.73
N PRO A 105 13.39 -1.06 -2.86
CA PRO A 105 12.88 -1.43 -4.18
C PRO A 105 12.85 -2.97 -4.37
N LEU A 106 11.95 -3.62 -3.69
CA LEU A 106 11.69 -5.06 -3.71
C LEU A 106 10.22 -5.31 -4.04
N LEU A 107 9.97 -6.02 -5.13
CA LEU A 107 8.63 -6.38 -5.58
C LEU A 107 8.41 -7.89 -5.47
N TYR A 108 7.35 -8.28 -4.80
CA TYR A 108 6.90 -9.65 -4.64
C TYR A 108 5.90 -10.03 -5.73
N LEU A 109 6.06 -11.20 -6.34
CA LEU A 109 5.17 -11.79 -7.33
C LEU A 109 4.48 -13.00 -6.71
N ILE A 110 3.17 -12.97 -6.67
CA ILE A 110 2.31 -13.99 -6.05
C ILE A 110 1.31 -14.48 -7.08
N ARG A 111 1.08 -15.80 -7.17
CA ARG A 111 0.08 -16.39 -8.05
C ARG A 111 -1.29 -16.45 -7.41
N TYR A 112 -2.34 -16.38 -8.24
CA TYR A 112 -3.70 -16.71 -7.84
C TYR A 112 -4.48 -17.39 -8.97
N GLN A 113 -5.57 -18.09 -8.65
CA GLN A 113 -6.39 -18.83 -9.60
C GLN A 113 -7.77 -18.22 -9.84
N ASN A 114 -8.36 -17.60 -8.84
CA ASN A 114 -9.66 -16.95 -8.94
C ASN A 114 -9.71 -15.64 -8.17
N PHE A 115 -10.65 -14.78 -8.52
CA PHE A 115 -10.69 -13.41 -7.99
C PHE A 115 -10.91 -13.35 -6.47
N ASP A 116 -11.66 -14.28 -5.89
CA ASP A 116 -11.88 -14.33 -4.44
C ASP A 116 -10.59 -14.67 -3.69
N GLU A 117 -9.77 -15.53 -4.27
CA GLU A 117 -8.43 -15.80 -3.76
C GLU A 117 -7.55 -14.55 -3.83
N ALA A 118 -7.59 -13.82 -4.97
CA ALA A 118 -6.82 -12.56 -5.10
C ALA A 118 -7.20 -11.54 -4.03
N LEU A 119 -8.50 -11.35 -3.75
CA LEU A 119 -8.99 -10.47 -2.69
C LEU A 119 -8.52 -10.93 -1.31
N ARG A 120 -8.61 -12.23 -1.03
CA ARG A 120 -8.14 -12.79 0.23
C ARG A 120 -6.64 -12.55 0.42
N LEU A 121 -5.81 -12.85 -0.58
CA LEU A 121 -4.36 -12.61 -0.56
C LEU A 121 -4.04 -11.11 -0.41
N GLN A 122 -4.80 -10.25 -1.09
CA GLN A 122 -4.65 -8.80 -0.97
C GLN A 122 -4.88 -8.31 0.45
N ASN A 123 -5.91 -8.81 1.12
CA ASN A 123 -6.30 -8.39 2.46
C ASN A 123 -5.50 -9.09 3.58
N ASP A 124 -4.85 -10.22 3.29
CA ASP A 124 -4.11 -11.04 4.25
C ASP A 124 -2.68 -10.51 4.46
N VAL A 125 -2.60 -9.27 4.91
CA VAL A 125 -1.38 -8.58 5.39
C VAL A 125 -1.77 -7.54 6.45
N PRO A 126 -0.85 -7.14 7.35
CA PRO A 126 -1.13 -6.12 8.36
C PRO A 126 -1.38 -4.72 7.80
N GLN A 127 -0.84 -4.41 6.63
CA GLN A 127 -0.93 -3.08 6.02
C GLN A 127 -2.21 -2.94 5.19
N GLY A 128 -2.76 -1.71 5.13
CA GLY A 128 -3.97 -1.40 4.35
C GLY A 128 -3.97 0.04 3.82
N LEU A 129 -2.84 0.52 3.28
CA LEU A 129 -2.78 1.89 2.78
C LEU A 129 -3.38 2.01 1.37
N SER A 130 -2.79 1.31 0.40
CA SER A 130 -3.17 1.46 -1.01
C SER A 130 -3.17 0.14 -1.75
N SER A 131 -4.14 -0.02 -2.63
CA SER A 131 -4.33 -1.18 -3.48
C SER A 131 -4.82 -0.79 -4.87
N ALA A 132 -4.62 -1.68 -5.83
CA ALA A 132 -5.13 -1.50 -7.17
C ALA A 132 -5.51 -2.84 -7.80
N VAL A 133 -6.55 -2.87 -8.62
CA VAL A 133 -6.88 -4.00 -9.49
C VAL A 133 -6.91 -3.55 -10.95
N PHE A 134 -6.34 -4.37 -11.82
CA PHE A 134 -6.39 -4.20 -13.27
C PHE A 134 -7.32 -5.26 -13.86
N THR A 135 -8.48 -4.83 -14.29
CA THR A 135 -9.51 -5.73 -14.85
C THR A 135 -10.37 -5.01 -15.88
N ARG A 136 -10.99 -5.77 -16.79
CA ARG A 136 -12.05 -5.32 -17.68
C ARG A 136 -13.41 -5.85 -17.25
N ASP A 137 -13.46 -6.68 -16.22
CA ASP A 137 -14.69 -7.23 -15.67
C ASP A 137 -15.29 -6.24 -14.68
N PHE A 138 -16.47 -5.73 -15.02
CA PHE A 138 -17.21 -4.79 -14.20
C PHE A 138 -17.58 -5.37 -12.82
N GLN A 139 -17.96 -6.64 -12.77
CA GLN A 139 -18.33 -7.28 -11.49
C GLN A 139 -17.13 -7.40 -10.55
N GLN A 140 -15.94 -7.70 -11.08
CA GLN A 140 -14.72 -7.70 -10.27
C GLN A 140 -14.37 -6.30 -9.77
N SER A 141 -14.56 -5.27 -10.60
CA SER A 141 -14.33 -3.87 -10.19
C SER A 141 -15.26 -3.46 -9.04
N GLU A 142 -16.56 -3.74 -9.17
CA GLU A 142 -17.56 -3.45 -8.14
C GLU A 142 -17.28 -4.23 -6.85
N LYS A 143 -16.93 -5.52 -6.95
CA LYS A 143 -16.59 -6.33 -5.81
C LYS A 143 -15.33 -5.82 -5.09
N PHE A 144 -14.30 -5.40 -5.84
CA PHE A 144 -13.07 -4.84 -5.28
C PHE A 144 -13.30 -3.56 -4.47
N LEU A 145 -14.25 -2.72 -4.90
CA LEU A 145 -14.61 -1.46 -4.21
C LEU A 145 -15.68 -1.62 -3.14
N SER A 146 -16.31 -2.79 -3.04
CA SER A 146 -17.35 -3.05 -2.06
C SER A 146 -16.79 -3.27 -0.65
N HIS A 147 -17.68 -3.40 0.34
CA HIS A 147 -17.33 -3.73 1.73
C HIS A 147 -16.70 -5.13 1.90
N GLU A 148 -16.86 -6.02 0.91
CA GLU A 148 -16.20 -7.33 0.84
C GLU A 148 -14.87 -7.28 0.05
N GLY A 149 -14.54 -6.13 -0.49
CA GLY A 149 -13.42 -5.94 -1.39
C GLY A 149 -12.10 -5.62 -0.68
N SER A 150 -11.37 -4.64 -1.22
CA SER A 150 -10.06 -4.27 -0.70
C SER A 150 -10.14 -3.53 0.63
N ASP A 151 -9.48 -4.06 1.65
CA ASP A 151 -9.33 -3.45 2.98
C ASP A 151 -8.15 -2.47 2.99
N CYS A 152 -8.25 -1.43 2.16
CA CYS A 152 -7.27 -0.35 2.04
C CYS A 152 -7.96 1.00 2.01
N GLY A 153 -7.26 2.03 2.49
CA GLY A 153 -7.76 3.40 2.44
C GLY A 153 -7.83 3.96 1.01
N LEU A 154 -6.97 3.48 0.10
CA LEU A 154 -7.01 3.76 -1.33
C LEU A 154 -7.23 2.45 -2.10
N ALA A 155 -8.29 2.41 -2.90
CA ALA A 155 -8.62 1.27 -3.75
C ALA A 155 -8.83 1.76 -5.18
N ASN A 156 -7.92 1.41 -6.08
CA ASN A 156 -7.85 1.95 -7.43
C ASN A 156 -8.24 0.89 -8.48
N ILE A 157 -8.90 1.32 -9.55
CA ILE A 157 -9.22 0.47 -10.69
C ILE A 157 -8.43 0.95 -11.91
N ASN A 158 -7.65 0.05 -12.52
CA ASN A 158 -6.88 0.28 -13.75
C ASN A 158 -5.90 1.47 -13.68
N ILE A 159 -5.47 1.82 -12.46
CA ILE A 159 -4.38 2.75 -12.18
C ILE A 159 -3.56 2.19 -11.02
N GLY A 160 -2.27 2.53 -10.96
CA GLY A 160 -1.37 1.98 -9.93
C GLY A 160 -1.69 2.45 -8.51
N THR A 161 -1.05 1.81 -7.54
CA THR A 161 -1.23 2.09 -6.09
C THR A 161 -0.83 3.52 -5.69
N SER A 162 -0.02 4.22 -6.48
CA SER A 162 0.38 5.62 -6.25
C SER A 162 -0.55 6.63 -6.93
N GLY A 163 -1.65 6.20 -7.53
CA GLY A 163 -2.64 7.04 -8.23
C GLY A 163 -3.63 7.72 -7.29
N ALA A 164 -3.17 8.28 -6.17
CA ALA A 164 -4.03 9.04 -5.26
C ALA A 164 -4.35 10.42 -5.82
N GLU A 165 -5.64 10.74 -5.98
CA GLU A 165 -6.12 12.06 -6.39
C GLU A 165 -6.12 13.02 -5.20
N ILE A 166 -5.61 14.25 -5.41
CA ILE A 166 -5.49 15.26 -4.34
C ILE A 166 -6.84 15.66 -3.72
N GLY A 167 -7.93 15.56 -4.47
CA GLY A 167 -9.28 15.80 -3.98
C GLY A 167 -9.83 14.69 -3.08
N GLY A 168 -9.22 13.52 -3.07
CA GLY A 168 -9.57 12.40 -2.21
C GLY A 168 -8.88 12.47 -0.85
N ALA A 169 -9.53 11.95 0.18
CA ALA A 169 -8.91 11.82 1.51
C ALA A 169 -7.86 10.69 1.48
N PHE A 170 -6.61 11.01 1.85
CA PHE A 170 -5.50 10.08 1.88
C PHE A 170 -5.34 9.45 3.27
N GLY A 171 -5.17 8.16 3.33
CA GLY A 171 -4.90 7.42 4.56
C GLY A 171 -5.16 5.94 4.39
N GLY A 172 -4.89 5.14 5.41
CA GLY A 172 -4.94 3.69 5.39
C GLY A 172 -5.88 3.09 6.43
N GLU A 173 -5.96 1.79 6.37
CA GLU A 173 -6.65 0.91 7.30
C GLU A 173 -5.63 -0.02 7.99
N LYS A 174 -6.07 -0.80 8.95
CA LYS A 174 -5.25 -1.76 9.71
C LYS A 174 -4.03 -1.07 10.35
N ASP A 175 -2.83 -1.65 10.25
CA ASP A 175 -1.61 -1.10 10.85
C ASP A 175 -1.16 0.24 10.22
N THR A 176 -1.69 0.59 9.03
CA THR A 176 -1.44 1.90 8.41
C THR A 176 -2.34 3.01 8.98
N GLY A 177 -3.17 2.70 9.96
CA GLY A 177 -4.04 3.64 10.68
C GLY A 177 -5.37 3.89 9.99
N GLY A 178 -6.33 4.48 10.73
CA GLY A 178 -7.69 4.79 10.25
C GLY A 178 -7.95 6.29 10.02
N GLY A 179 -6.91 7.13 10.12
CA GLY A 179 -7.03 8.56 9.85
C GLY A 179 -7.05 8.89 8.37
N ARG A 180 -7.48 10.11 8.06
CA ARG A 180 -7.44 10.64 6.69
C ARG A 180 -6.90 12.06 6.71
N GLU A 181 -6.19 12.43 5.63
CA GLU A 181 -5.63 13.76 5.41
C GLU A 181 -5.88 14.23 3.96
N SER A 182 -5.50 15.45 3.65
CA SER A 182 -5.57 16.11 2.34
C SER A 182 -7.00 16.49 1.94
N GLY A 183 -7.62 15.76 1.02
CA GLY A 183 -8.87 16.14 0.36
C GLY A 183 -10.15 15.68 1.03
N SER A 184 -11.26 15.83 0.33
CA SER A 184 -12.61 15.44 0.75
C SER A 184 -13.00 16.10 2.10
N ASP A 185 -13.44 15.31 3.07
CA ASP A 185 -13.85 15.75 4.41
C ASP A 185 -12.73 15.58 5.47
N ALA A 186 -11.49 15.32 5.04
CA ALA A 186 -10.34 15.16 5.94
C ALA A 186 -10.13 16.36 6.87
N TRP A 187 -10.52 17.58 6.43
CA TRP A 187 -10.48 18.80 7.24
C TRP A 187 -11.23 18.66 8.58
N LYS A 188 -12.25 17.80 8.65
CA LYS A 188 -13.00 17.52 9.90
C LYS A 188 -12.12 16.91 10.99
N SER A 189 -11.05 16.18 10.60
CA SER A 189 -10.10 15.58 11.54
C SER A 189 -9.28 16.62 12.31
N TYR A 190 -9.15 17.82 11.75
CA TYR A 190 -8.46 18.96 12.39
C TYR A 190 -9.37 19.80 13.26
N MET A 191 -10.68 19.48 13.34
CA MET A 191 -11.68 20.24 14.07
C MET A 191 -12.07 19.52 15.36
N ARG A 192 -12.22 20.29 16.44
CA ARG A 192 -12.83 19.80 17.66
C ARG A 192 -14.35 19.70 17.46
N ARG A 193 -14.89 18.50 17.61
CA ARG A 193 -16.34 18.32 17.60
C ARG A 193 -16.94 18.72 18.94
N GLN A 194 -18.05 19.49 18.89
CA GLN A 194 -18.85 19.84 20.04
C GLN A 194 -20.32 19.79 19.67
N THR A 195 -21.11 19.10 20.46
CA THR A 195 -22.57 19.13 20.35
C THR A 195 -23.12 20.23 21.24
N ASN A 196 -23.96 21.10 20.68
CA ASN A 196 -24.59 22.19 21.40
C ASN A 196 -26.11 22.08 21.26
N THR A 197 -26.81 22.21 22.39
CA THR A 197 -28.27 22.35 22.42
C THR A 197 -28.60 23.66 23.09
N ILE A 198 -29.35 24.51 22.43
CA ILE A 198 -29.73 25.84 22.93
C ILE A 198 -31.23 25.85 23.14
N ASN A 199 -31.66 26.11 24.37
CA ASN A 199 -33.05 26.35 24.69
C ASN A 199 -33.35 27.88 24.62
N TYR A 200 -34.22 28.29 23.74
CA TYR A 200 -34.64 29.71 23.58
C TYR A 200 -35.90 30.04 24.40
N SER A 201 -36.55 29.05 25.05
CA SER A 201 -37.70 29.29 25.90
C SER A 201 -37.27 29.69 27.32
N THR A 202 -38.19 30.23 28.08
CA THR A 202 -38.03 30.50 29.51
C THR A 202 -38.26 29.25 30.37
N ASP A 203 -38.79 28.18 29.76
CA ASP A 203 -39.11 26.94 30.46
C ASP A 203 -37.85 26.08 30.65
N LEU A 204 -37.77 25.39 31.75
CA LEU A 204 -36.72 24.38 32.01
C LEU A 204 -37.20 23.01 31.48
N PRO A 205 -36.69 22.53 30.33
CA PRO A 205 -37.05 21.23 29.83
C PRO A 205 -36.40 20.15 30.69
N LEU A 206 -37.17 19.46 31.48
CA LEU A 206 -36.75 18.37 32.30
C LEU A 206 -36.73 17.07 31.50
N ALA A 207 -36.04 16.05 32.02
CA ALA A 207 -36.08 14.71 31.43
C ALA A 207 -37.52 14.17 31.42
N GLN A 208 -37.84 13.32 30.44
CA GLN A 208 -39.17 12.77 30.28
C GLN A 208 -39.67 12.09 31.58
N GLY A 209 -40.87 12.46 32.00
CA GLY A 209 -41.49 11.90 33.20
C GLY A 209 -41.04 12.54 34.54
N VAL A 210 -40.15 13.54 34.48
CA VAL A 210 -39.73 14.29 35.68
C VAL A 210 -40.53 15.57 35.76
N SER A 211 -41.14 15.84 36.91
CA SER A 211 -41.76 17.11 37.24
C SER A 211 -41.47 17.45 38.71
N PHE A 212 -41.31 18.73 38.97
CA PHE A 212 -41.16 19.26 40.33
C PHE A 212 -42.28 20.25 40.60
N ASP A 213 -42.92 20.08 41.75
CA ASP A 213 -43.81 21.14 42.29
C ASP A 213 -42.91 22.05 43.15
N LEU A 214 -42.72 23.26 42.65
CA LEU A 214 -41.83 24.21 43.31
C LEU A 214 -42.61 25.24 44.18
N GLY A 215 -43.91 25.02 44.39
CA GLY A 215 -44.79 25.85 45.25
C GLY A 215 -45.31 27.10 44.55
#